data_bbd5ad725d22f61923da98a2a6a9bfc4
#
_entry.id   bbd5ad725d22f61923da98a2a6a9bfc4
#
_cell.length_a   1.000
_cell.length_b   1.000
_cell.length_c   1.000
_cell.angle_alpha   90.00
_cell.angle_beta   90.00
_cell.angle_gamma   90.00
#
_symmetry.space_group_name_H-M   'P 1'
#
loop_
_entity.id
_entity.type
_entity.pdbx_description
1 polymer ?
#
loop_
_entity_poly.entity_id
_entity_poly.type
_entity_poly.pdbx_seq_one_letter_code
_entity_poly.pdbx_strand_id
1 'polypeptide(L)'
;MLSIAMLTSCTREISSSLIDEASRNERGQIEAPGEVGVLRLKIGDCFTNEGDSVEFVLGVPCSTPHSAKVFAIFELPVGEYPGLEKTKNIALMKCFDESLNTPELLDVTKIVSISGYAPDSNSWANDRSVICFATPKVEANSEGFQKTI
;
A
#
# COMPACT_ATOMS: atom_id res chain seq x y z
N MET A 1 7.40 34.48 -44.19
CA MET A 1 7.35 33.06 -43.85
C MET A 1 7.64 32.92 -42.36
N LEU A 2 6.59 32.72 -41.54
CA LEU A 2 6.71 32.52 -40.09
C LEU A 2 6.79 31.02 -39.81
N SER A 3 7.94 30.56 -39.28
CA SER A 3 8.06 29.18 -38.77
C SER A 3 7.52 29.11 -37.36
N ILE A 4 6.40 28.41 -37.22
CA ILE A 4 5.85 28.08 -35.92
C ILE A 4 6.57 26.84 -35.40
N ALA A 5 7.43 27.02 -34.40
CA ALA A 5 8.03 25.91 -33.65
C ALA A 5 6.97 25.27 -32.76
N MET A 6 6.55 24.05 -33.09
CA MET A 6 5.73 23.23 -32.20
C MET A 6 6.58 22.75 -31.02
N LEU A 7 6.33 23.34 -29.85
CA LEU A 7 6.82 22.81 -28.58
C LEU A 7 6.03 21.54 -28.25
N THR A 8 6.63 20.39 -28.49
CA THR A 8 6.12 19.10 -28.04
C THR A 8 6.32 19.05 -26.52
N SER A 9 5.27 19.36 -25.76
CA SER A 9 5.24 19.10 -24.32
C SER A 9 5.31 17.60 -24.10
N CYS A 10 6.46 17.10 -23.68
CA CYS A 10 6.58 15.78 -23.07
C CYS A 10 5.91 15.83 -21.69
N THR A 11 4.62 15.56 -21.63
CA THR A 11 3.95 15.22 -20.38
C THR A 11 4.43 13.84 -19.99
N ARG A 12 5.34 13.79 -19.01
CA ARG A 12 5.73 12.55 -18.34
C ARG A 12 4.52 12.10 -17.56
N GLU A 13 3.82 11.06 -18.02
CA GLU A 13 2.79 10.39 -17.23
C GLU A 13 3.47 9.81 -15.99
N ILE A 14 3.25 10.44 -14.84
CA ILE A 14 3.65 9.92 -13.55
C ILE A 14 2.69 8.77 -13.28
N SER A 15 3.20 7.56 -13.10
CA SER A 15 2.38 6.43 -12.69
C SER A 15 1.67 6.78 -11.38
N SER A 16 0.34 6.62 -11.34
CA SER A 16 -0.48 6.91 -10.14
C SER A 16 0.01 6.17 -8.90
N SER A 17 0.58 4.98 -9.06
CA SER A 17 1.17 4.20 -7.97
C SER A 17 2.37 4.85 -7.27
N LEU A 18 2.96 5.92 -7.84
CA LEU A 18 4.09 6.67 -7.27
C LEU A 18 3.67 7.99 -6.59
N ILE A 19 2.38 8.31 -6.57
CA ILE A 19 1.85 9.51 -5.91
C ILE A 19 1.93 9.32 -4.39
N ASP A 20 2.30 10.36 -3.66
CA ASP A 20 2.18 10.46 -2.20
C ASP A 20 1.81 11.90 -1.86
N GLU A 21 0.51 12.17 -1.81
CA GLU A 21 -0.06 13.49 -1.51
C GLU A 21 -0.45 13.64 -0.04
N ALA A 22 -0.30 12.57 0.77
CA ALA A 22 -0.52 12.65 2.20
C ALA A 22 0.54 13.52 2.87
N SER A 23 0.13 14.41 3.76
CA SER A 23 1.07 15.16 4.58
C SER A 23 1.70 14.23 5.61
N ARG A 24 3.03 14.28 5.74
CA ARG A 24 3.80 13.43 6.65
C ARG A 24 4.63 14.29 7.60
N ASN A 25 4.71 13.87 8.85
CA ASN A 25 5.57 14.49 9.85
C ASN A 25 7.05 14.09 9.64
N GLU A 26 7.95 14.63 10.48
CA GLU A 26 9.40 14.34 10.42
C GLU A 26 9.75 12.85 10.59
N ARG A 27 8.85 12.06 11.21
CA ARG A 27 9.00 10.60 11.37
C ARG A 27 8.45 9.82 10.17
N GLY A 28 7.92 10.51 9.14
CA GLY A 28 7.31 9.93 7.97
C GLY A 28 5.89 9.40 8.16
N GLN A 29 5.26 9.64 9.33
CA GLN A 29 3.90 9.22 9.62
C GLN A 29 2.90 10.19 8.98
N ILE A 30 1.80 9.67 8.47
CA ILE A 30 0.73 10.50 7.89
C ILE A 30 0.05 11.30 9.01
N GLU A 31 0.06 12.63 8.87
CA GLU A 31 -0.58 13.56 9.79
C GLU A 31 -1.81 14.28 9.19
N ALA A 32 -1.92 14.32 7.85
CA ALA A 32 -3.12 14.79 7.16
C ALA A 32 -3.43 13.87 5.97
N PRO A 33 -4.73 13.63 5.69
CA PRO A 33 -5.16 12.73 4.63
C PRO A 33 -4.67 13.17 3.25
N GLY A 34 -4.38 12.20 2.39
CA GLY A 34 -4.04 12.43 1.00
C GLY A 34 -3.96 11.13 0.22
N GLU A 35 -4.00 11.24 -1.10
CA GLU A 35 -3.86 10.10 -1.99
C GLU A 35 -2.43 9.55 -1.95
N VAL A 36 -2.29 8.25 -1.76
CA VAL A 36 -1.01 7.54 -1.69
C VAL A 36 -1.04 6.37 -2.65
N GLY A 37 -0.11 6.36 -3.60
CA GLY A 37 0.12 5.20 -4.45
C GLY A 37 0.54 3.99 -3.62
N VAL A 38 0.02 2.82 -3.95
CA VAL A 38 0.27 1.60 -3.14
C VAL A 38 1.76 1.29 -2.99
N LEU A 39 2.60 1.61 -3.97
CA LEU A 39 4.05 1.45 -3.91
C LEU A 39 4.77 2.52 -3.07
N ARG A 40 4.04 3.54 -2.57
CA ARG A 40 4.56 4.61 -1.71
C ARG A 40 4.16 4.44 -0.25
N LEU A 41 3.30 3.46 0.04
CA LEU A 41 2.94 3.11 1.41
C LEU A 41 4.18 2.70 2.22
N LYS A 42 4.19 3.06 3.50
CA LYS A 42 5.26 2.77 4.45
C LYS A 42 4.74 1.93 5.60
N ILE A 43 5.62 1.19 6.25
CA ILE A 43 5.27 0.47 7.48
C ILE A 43 4.71 1.45 8.51
N GLY A 44 3.55 1.11 9.06
CA GLY A 44 2.82 1.95 10.01
C GLY A 44 1.78 2.88 9.37
N ASP A 45 1.72 3.00 8.05
CA ASP A 45 0.68 3.78 7.38
C ASP A 45 -0.70 3.16 7.59
N CYS A 46 -1.67 4.02 7.92
CA CYS A 46 -3.08 3.70 7.97
C CYS A 46 -3.78 4.28 6.73
N PHE A 47 -4.72 3.53 6.17
CA PHE A 47 -5.41 3.96 4.95
C PHE A 47 -6.83 3.41 4.86
N THR A 48 -7.62 4.01 3.97
CA THR A 48 -8.92 3.51 3.56
C THR A 48 -8.88 3.15 2.07
N ASN A 49 -9.58 2.09 1.70
CA ASN A 49 -9.83 1.72 0.31
C ASN A 49 -11.17 2.35 -0.09
N GLU A 50 -11.12 3.46 -0.78
CA GLU A 50 -12.31 4.12 -1.33
C GLU A 50 -12.42 3.80 -2.83
N GLY A 51 -12.91 2.59 -3.15
CA GLY A 51 -13.18 2.16 -4.52
C GLY A 51 -12.40 0.93 -4.98
N ASP A 52 -12.52 0.63 -6.28
CA ASP A 52 -11.95 -0.56 -6.91
C ASP A 52 -10.50 -0.36 -7.40
N SER A 53 -9.88 0.79 -7.11
CA SER A 53 -8.50 1.05 -7.52
C SER A 53 -7.51 0.24 -6.70
N VAL A 54 -6.59 -0.42 -7.39
CA VAL A 54 -5.43 -1.08 -6.79
C VAL A 54 -4.14 -0.25 -6.95
N GLU A 55 -4.24 0.95 -7.49
CA GLU A 55 -3.10 1.81 -7.77
C GLU A 55 -2.83 2.80 -6.65
N PHE A 56 -3.88 3.30 -6.00
CA PHE A 56 -3.78 4.24 -4.88
C PHE A 56 -4.86 4.01 -3.83
N VAL A 57 -4.61 4.52 -2.64
CA VAL A 57 -5.48 4.49 -1.47
C VAL A 57 -5.55 5.88 -0.85
N LEU A 58 -6.53 6.15 0.00
CA LEU A 58 -6.54 7.33 0.84
C LEU A 58 -5.73 7.04 2.11
N GLY A 59 -4.51 7.57 2.18
CA GLY A 59 -3.70 7.55 3.40
C GLY A 59 -4.28 8.51 4.43
N VAL A 60 -4.38 8.06 5.68
CA VAL A 60 -4.98 8.83 6.78
C VAL A 60 -4.15 8.70 8.05
N PRO A 61 -4.21 9.69 8.97
CA PRO A 61 -3.63 9.52 10.30
C PRO A 61 -4.22 8.30 11.01
N CYS A 62 -3.38 7.48 11.65
CA CYS A 62 -3.86 6.29 12.37
C CYS A 62 -4.75 6.61 13.59
N SER A 63 -4.80 7.87 14.01
CA SER A 63 -5.73 8.36 15.03
C SER A 63 -7.16 8.60 14.50
N THR A 64 -7.36 8.51 13.20
CA THR A 64 -8.66 8.66 12.54
C THR A 64 -9.19 7.30 12.09
N PRO A 65 -10.51 7.17 11.81
CA PRO A 65 -11.08 5.95 11.25
C PRO A 65 -10.35 5.51 9.97
N HIS A 66 -9.99 4.23 9.88
CA HIS A 66 -9.31 3.64 8.75
C HIS A 66 -9.68 2.15 8.61
N SER A 67 -9.47 1.59 7.42
CA SER A 67 -9.83 0.20 7.14
C SER A 67 -8.64 -0.74 7.13
N ALA A 68 -7.42 -0.23 7.02
CA ALA A 68 -6.22 -1.05 6.96
C ALA A 68 -4.99 -0.33 7.54
N LYS A 69 -4.01 -1.12 7.98
CA LYS A 69 -2.70 -0.64 8.43
C LYS A 69 -1.59 -1.52 7.86
N VAL A 70 -0.56 -0.89 7.32
CA VAL A 70 0.64 -1.57 6.81
C VAL A 70 1.51 -2.02 7.98
N PHE A 71 1.86 -3.31 8.03
CA PHE A 71 2.72 -3.85 9.10
C PHE A 71 4.06 -4.38 8.60
N ALA A 72 4.19 -4.73 7.31
CA ALA A 72 5.46 -5.19 6.74
C ALA A 72 5.57 -4.82 5.25
N ILE A 73 6.80 -4.66 4.80
CA ILE A 73 7.14 -4.45 3.38
C ILE A 73 8.40 -5.28 3.09
N PHE A 74 8.40 -6.01 1.99
CA PHE A 74 9.59 -6.75 1.53
C PHE A 74 9.63 -6.81 0.01
N GLU A 75 10.81 -7.08 -0.56
CA GLU A 75 10.99 -7.25 -2.00
C GLU A 75 11.00 -8.74 -2.38
N LEU A 76 10.36 -9.04 -3.51
CA LEU A 76 10.49 -10.35 -4.15
C LEU A 76 11.83 -10.45 -4.89
N PRO A 77 12.39 -11.68 -5.02
CA PRO A 77 13.68 -11.88 -5.69
C PRO A 77 13.70 -11.34 -7.12
N VAL A 78 14.89 -10.92 -7.56
CA VAL A 78 15.14 -10.58 -8.98
C VAL A 78 14.96 -11.83 -9.84
N GLY A 79 14.31 -11.67 -11.00
CA GLY A 79 14.07 -12.74 -11.95
C GLY A 79 12.95 -12.39 -12.91
N GLU A 80 12.56 -13.37 -13.72
CA GLU A 80 11.40 -13.22 -14.61
C GLU A 80 10.10 -13.10 -13.80
N TYR A 81 9.15 -12.30 -14.31
CA TYR A 81 7.84 -12.17 -13.69
C TYR A 81 7.11 -13.53 -13.67
N PRO A 82 6.77 -14.09 -12.50
CA PRO A 82 6.25 -15.44 -12.42
C PRO A 82 4.76 -15.57 -12.80
N GLY A 83 4.13 -14.45 -13.15
CA GLY A 83 2.70 -14.35 -13.43
C GLY A 83 1.89 -13.90 -12.21
N LEU A 84 0.75 -13.26 -12.48
CA LEU A 84 -0.08 -12.57 -11.49
C LEU A 84 -0.51 -13.48 -10.32
N GLU A 85 -1.07 -14.64 -10.62
CA GLU A 85 -1.58 -15.57 -9.60
C GLU A 85 -0.46 -16.09 -8.68
N LYS A 86 0.67 -16.45 -9.27
CA LYS A 86 1.81 -16.95 -8.49
C LYS A 86 2.41 -15.85 -7.62
N THR A 87 2.52 -14.64 -8.15
CA THR A 87 3.02 -13.48 -7.40
C THR A 87 2.10 -13.14 -6.23
N LYS A 88 0.78 -13.11 -6.43
CA LYS A 88 -0.20 -12.89 -5.37
C LYS A 88 -0.13 -13.97 -4.27
N ASN A 89 -0.03 -15.24 -4.66
CA ASN A 89 0.06 -16.33 -3.70
C ASN A 89 1.34 -16.25 -2.85
N ILE A 90 2.50 -15.98 -3.48
CA ILE A 90 3.76 -15.81 -2.76
C ILE A 90 3.66 -14.60 -1.80
N ALA A 91 3.10 -13.48 -2.27
CA ALA A 91 2.92 -12.30 -1.45
C ALA A 91 2.04 -12.57 -0.23
N LEU A 92 0.88 -13.21 -0.44
CA LEU A 92 -0.05 -13.52 0.64
C LEU A 92 0.56 -14.45 1.69
N MET A 93 1.25 -15.51 1.26
CA MET A 93 1.93 -16.45 2.18
C MET A 93 2.99 -15.73 3.01
N LYS A 94 3.83 -14.89 2.38
CA LYS A 94 4.86 -14.13 3.09
C LYS A 94 4.26 -13.10 4.04
N CYS A 95 3.19 -12.39 3.65
CA CYS A 95 2.48 -11.48 4.55
C CYS A 95 1.89 -12.22 5.76
N PHE A 96 1.37 -13.42 5.55
CA PHE A 96 0.90 -14.24 6.66
C PHE A 96 2.04 -14.64 7.61
N ASP A 97 3.17 -15.11 7.07
CA ASP A 97 4.34 -15.45 7.89
C ASP A 97 4.85 -14.24 8.67
N GLU A 98 4.93 -13.06 8.05
CA GLU A 98 5.34 -11.82 8.73
C GLU A 98 4.35 -11.40 9.83
N SER A 99 3.04 -11.64 9.64
CA SER A 99 2.04 -11.35 10.67
C SER A 99 2.26 -12.14 11.95
N LEU A 100 2.76 -13.37 11.85
CA LEU A 100 3.10 -14.21 13.01
C LEU A 100 4.33 -13.70 13.77
N ASN A 101 5.16 -12.89 13.12
CA ASN A 101 6.34 -12.26 13.70
C ASN A 101 6.11 -10.80 14.11
N THR A 102 4.88 -10.29 13.96
CA THR A 102 4.51 -8.92 14.31
C THR A 102 3.74 -8.93 15.62
N PRO A 103 4.38 -8.54 16.76
CA PRO A 103 3.79 -8.67 18.10
C PRO A 103 2.44 -7.96 18.23
N GLU A 104 2.27 -6.82 17.57
CA GLU A 104 1.05 -6.03 17.59
C GLU A 104 -0.15 -6.76 16.97
N LEU A 105 0.10 -7.76 16.10
CA LEU A 105 -0.94 -8.54 15.43
C LEU A 105 -1.24 -9.86 16.13
N LEU A 106 -0.38 -10.36 17.01
CA LEU A 106 -0.55 -11.68 17.64
C LEU A 106 -1.81 -11.76 18.48
N ASP A 107 -2.15 -10.71 19.21
CA ASP A 107 -3.32 -10.66 20.07
C ASP A 107 -4.63 -10.41 19.30
N VAL A 108 -4.53 -9.89 18.08
CA VAL A 108 -5.68 -9.49 17.26
C VAL A 108 -5.88 -10.32 15.99
N THR A 109 -5.07 -11.34 15.76
CA THR A 109 -5.16 -12.21 14.57
C THR A 109 -6.54 -12.87 14.38
N LYS A 110 -7.31 -13.03 15.46
CA LYS A 110 -8.68 -13.56 15.39
C LYS A 110 -9.69 -12.60 14.77
N ILE A 111 -9.40 -11.31 14.77
CA ILE A 111 -10.32 -10.25 14.33
C ILE A 111 -9.82 -9.48 13.10
N VAL A 112 -8.62 -9.79 12.59
CA VAL A 112 -8.07 -9.17 11.38
C VAL A 112 -7.90 -10.16 10.24
N SER A 113 -7.95 -9.66 9.03
CA SER A 113 -7.52 -10.37 7.82
C SER A 113 -6.17 -9.83 7.39
N ILE A 114 -5.29 -10.72 6.97
CA ILE A 114 -4.01 -10.36 6.39
C ILE A 114 -4.15 -10.34 4.87
N SER A 115 -3.66 -9.29 4.27
CA SER A 115 -3.65 -9.09 2.81
C SER A 115 -2.36 -8.40 2.39
N GLY A 116 -2.13 -8.30 1.09
CA GLY A 116 -0.97 -7.59 0.56
C GLY A 116 -1.19 -7.10 -0.87
N TYR A 117 -0.62 -5.95 -1.17
CA TYR A 117 -0.40 -5.53 -2.54
C TYR A 117 0.83 -6.22 -3.08
N ALA A 118 0.73 -6.80 -4.26
CA ALA A 118 1.80 -7.51 -4.94
C ALA A 118 2.16 -6.79 -6.25
N PRO A 119 3.43 -6.81 -6.68
CA PRO A 119 3.82 -6.25 -7.95
C PRO A 119 3.16 -6.99 -9.12
N ASP A 120 2.84 -6.27 -10.16
CA ASP A 120 2.32 -6.77 -11.43
C ASP A 120 3.40 -6.80 -12.51
N SER A 121 3.03 -7.18 -13.73
CA SER A 121 3.96 -7.24 -14.86
C SER A 121 4.55 -5.87 -15.23
N ASN A 122 3.82 -4.77 -14.95
CA ASN A 122 4.27 -3.43 -15.32
C ASN A 122 5.28 -2.87 -14.31
N SER A 123 5.08 -3.16 -13.03
CA SER A 123 5.97 -2.71 -11.95
C SER A 123 7.20 -3.60 -11.77
N TRP A 124 7.10 -4.89 -12.12
CA TRP A 124 8.11 -5.93 -11.82
C TRP A 124 9.56 -5.57 -12.13
N ALA A 125 9.80 -4.89 -13.26
CA ALA A 125 11.16 -4.52 -13.66
C ALA A 125 11.81 -3.47 -12.74
N ASN A 126 10.98 -2.60 -12.11
CA ASN A 126 11.44 -1.45 -11.36
C ASN A 126 11.12 -1.56 -9.85
N ASP A 127 10.06 -2.28 -9.51
CA ASP A 127 9.59 -2.44 -8.13
C ASP A 127 8.97 -3.83 -7.96
N ARG A 128 9.51 -4.60 -7.04
CA ARG A 128 9.05 -5.93 -6.66
C ARG A 128 8.56 -5.97 -5.22
N SER A 129 8.22 -4.79 -4.69
CA SER A 129 7.77 -4.65 -3.31
C SER A 129 6.40 -5.32 -3.10
N VAL A 130 6.29 -6.02 -1.99
CA VAL A 130 5.03 -6.49 -1.43
C VAL A 130 4.73 -5.67 -0.19
N ILE A 131 3.52 -5.10 -0.15
CA ILE A 131 3.05 -4.27 0.94
C ILE A 131 2.03 -5.07 1.74
N CYS A 132 2.39 -5.51 2.93
CA CYS A 132 1.53 -6.31 3.81
C CYS A 132 0.70 -5.42 4.71
N PHE A 133 -0.61 -5.66 4.78
CA PHE A 133 -1.50 -4.90 5.64
C PHE A 133 -2.55 -5.78 6.32
N ALA A 134 -3.04 -5.30 7.46
CA ALA A 134 -4.08 -5.94 8.24
C ALA A 134 -5.38 -5.13 8.12
N THR A 135 -6.51 -5.84 7.97
CA THR A 135 -7.87 -5.28 7.92
C THR A 135 -8.78 -6.00 8.91
N PRO A 136 -9.79 -5.34 9.51
CA PRO A 136 -10.75 -6.02 10.38
C PRO A 136 -11.52 -7.12 9.64
N LYS A 137 -11.71 -8.28 10.26
CA LYS A 137 -12.54 -9.37 9.71
C LYS A 137 -14.06 -9.17 9.86
N VAL A 138 -14.43 -8.41 10.87
CA VAL A 138 -15.83 -8.03 11.13
C VAL A 138 -15.91 -6.53 10.89
N GLU A 139 -17.07 -6.01 10.53
CA GLU A 139 -17.35 -4.57 10.59
C GLU A 139 -17.22 -4.10 12.05
N ALA A 140 -15.99 -4.17 12.59
CA ALA A 140 -15.64 -3.46 13.77
C ALA A 140 -15.74 -1.99 13.38
N ASN A 141 -16.60 -1.25 14.07
CA ASN A 141 -16.57 0.19 14.00
C ASN A 141 -15.09 0.60 14.07
N SER A 142 -14.71 1.51 13.22
CA SER A 142 -13.34 2.00 13.04
C SER A 142 -12.63 2.37 14.36
N GLU A 143 -13.38 2.64 15.43
CA GLU A 143 -12.87 2.90 16.79
C GLU A 143 -12.22 1.68 17.47
N GLY A 144 -12.75 0.47 17.23
CA GLY A 144 -12.17 -0.76 17.78
C GLY A 144 -10.83 -1.12 17.15
N PHE A 145 -10.66 -0.81 15.87
CA PHE A 145 -9.42 -1.09 15.13
C PHE A 145 -8.29 -0.13 15.49
N GLN A 146 -8.60 1.13 15.80
CA GLN A 146 -7.60 2.13 16.19
C GLN A 146 -6.89 1.79 17.51
N LYS A 147 -7.55 1.07 18.43
CA LYS A 147 -6.99 0.71 19.73
C LYS A 147 -6.15 -0.57 19.72
N THR A 148 -6.18 -1.30 18.62
CA THR A 148 -5.71 -2.69 18.59
C THR A 148 -4.40 -2.87 17.80
N ILE A 149 -4.01 -1.88 16.98
CA ILE A 149 -2.78 -1.94 16.15
C ILE A 149 -1.91 -0.70 16.37
#